data_83e4ae28d1c5992e35c4ee0bf7237f05
#
_entry.id   83e4ae28d1c5992e35c4ee0bf7237f05
#
_cell.length_a   1.000
_cell.length_b   1.000
_cell.length_c   1.000
_cell.angle_alpha   90.00
_cell.angle_beta   90.00
_cell.angle_gamma   90.00
#
_symmetry.space_group_name_H-M   'P 1'
#
loop_
_entity.id
_entity.type
_entity.pdbx_description
1 polymer ?
#
loop_
_entity_poly.entity_id
_entity_poly.type
_entity_poly.pdbx_seq_one_letter_code
_entity_poly.pdbx_strand_id
1 'polypeptide(L)'
;VGLIGDDVHAVAREMKDKLGINVFAFSCEGYRGVSQSAGHHIANNGLFKHLIGRDDTPAKGTFNVNMLGEYNIGGDAFVIEDLFERCGINLVATFSGNSTISSFENAHTADLNCVMCHRSINYVADMIEKRFGVPRFKVNFIGANATAKSLRKIAGYFENKELMDRVDAVIVEEMAKVEAVRLDVYSRCKGKTAMLFVGGSRAHHYQDLFREIGMETIAAGYEFAHRDDYEGRRVLPTVKVDADSRNIEELQVEADPTRYRPRRNAQEMEKMIASGMTFNDYDGMMPEMNSGALVVDDISHYETERLLEIYKPDVFCAGIKEKFVIQKSGIPCKQLHNYDSGGPYAAFDGAINFYREIDRLVNTHIWSLITPPWEKERRPSLEATFVRP
;
A
#
# COMPACT_ATOMS: atom_id res chain seq x y z
N VAL A 1 -8.88 17.42 -20.39
CA VAL A 1 -10.29 17.02 -20.27
C VAL A 1 -10.93 17.78 -19.12
N GLY A 2 -10.58 17.54 -17.87
CA GLY A 2 -11.21 18.20 -16.73
C GLY A 2 -11.17 19.73 -16.74
N LEU A 3 -10.09 20.33 -17.24
CA LEU A 3 -9.95 21.79 -17.32
C LEU A 3 -10.77 22.45 -18.44
N ILE A 4 -10.99 21.73 -19.54
CA ILE A 4 -11.70 22.27 -20.72
C ILE A 4 -13.14 21.79 -20.83
N GLY A 5 -13.59 20.96 -19.89
CA GLY A 5 -15.00 20.56 -19.77
C GLY A 5 -15.48 19.58 -20.82
N ASP A 6 -14.61 18.72 -21.38
CA ASP A 6 -15.05 17.68 -22.31
C ASP A 6 -16.00 16.67 -21.66
N ASP A 7 -17.09 16.35 -22.34
CA ASP A 7 -18.00 15.27 -21.91
C ASP A 7 -17.46 13.90 -22.31
N VAL A 8 -16.57 13.38 -21.47
CA VAL A 8 -15.95 12.07 -21.69
C VAL A 8 -16.95 10.92 -21.70
N HIS A 9 -18.10 11.08 -21.02
CA HIS A 9 -19.14 10.07 -21.00
C HIS A 9 -19.95 10.07 -22.31
N ALA A 10 -20.17 11.25 -22.93
CA ALA A 10 -20.76 11.33 -24.26
C ALA A 10 -19.85 10.65 -25.30
N VAL A 11 -18.55 10.94 -25.25
CA VAL A 11 -17.56 10.28 -26.12
C VAL A 11 -17.58 8.77 -25.94
N ALA A 12 -17.59 8.29 -24.68
CA ALA A 12 -17.65 6.85 -24.40
C ALA A 12 -18.92 6.19 -24.96
N ARG A 13 -20.08 6.82 -24.83
CA ARG A 13 -21.35 6.33 -25.43
C ARG A 13 -21.24 6.24 -26.95
N GLU A 14 -20.83 7.32 -27.60
CA GLU A 14 -20.67 7.36 -29.05
C GLU A 14 -19.72 6.30 -29.58
N MET A 15 -18.58 6.11 -28.91
CA MET A 15 -17.58 5.10 -29.30
C MET A 15 -18.09 3.68 -29.07
N LYS A 16 -18.84 3.44 -27.98
CA LYS A 16 -19.49 2.15 -27.73
C LYS A 16 -20.46 1.78 -28.86
N ASP A 17 -21.29 2.75 -29.25
CA ASP A 17 -22.28 2.55 -30.31
C ASP A 17 -21.62 2.32 -31.69
N LYS A 18 -20.52 3.02 -31.98
CA LYS A 18 -19.79 2.88 -33.25
C LYS A 18 -18.98 1.60 -33.34
N LEU A 19 -18.37 1.15 -32.24
CA LEU A 19 -17.42 0.04 -32.25
C LEU A 19 -18.05 -1.29 -31.81
N GLY A 20 -19.21 -1.26 -31.17
CA GLY A 20 -19.84 -2.47 -30.63
C GLY A 20 -19.09 -3.15 -29.49
N ILE A 21 -18.15 -2.44 -28.86
CA ILE A 21 -17.36 -2.94 -27.75
C ILE A 21 -17.72 -2.22 -26.45
N ASN A 22 -17.26 -2.75 -25.31
CA ASN A 22 -17.46 -2.09 -24.02
C ASN A 22 -16.53 -0.88 -23.89
N VAL A 23 -17.09 0.31 -23.90
CA VAL A 23 -16.38 1.58 -23.70
C VAL A 23 -17.00 2.32 -22.54
N PHE A 24 -16.20 2.74 -21.60
CA PHE A 24 -16.62 3.55 -20.46
C PHE A 24 -15.55 4.58 -20.08
N ALA A 25 -15.93 5.62 -19.36
CA ALA A 25 -15.05 6.72 -19.01
C ALA A 25 -15.09 6.98 -17.50
N PHE A 26 -14.00 7.57 -17.02
CA PHE A 26 -13.87 8.05 -15.65
C PHE A 26 -13.82 9.58 -15.64
N SER A 27 -14.55 10.20 -14.74
CA SER A 27 -14.42 11.63 -14.46
C SER A 27 -13.39 11.83 -13.36
N CYS A 28 -12.13 11.87 -13.74
CA CYS A 28 -11.00 12.13 -12.84
C CYS A 28 -10.57 13.59 -13.02
N GLU A 29 -11.20 14.49 -12.29
CA GLU A 29 -10.89 15.92 -12.36
C GLU A 29 -9.70 16.24 -11.45
N GLY A 30 -8.69 16.90 -11.98
CA GLY A 30 -7.62 17.48 -11.18
C GLY A 30 -8.05 18.74 -10.45
N TYR A 31 -7.27 19.18 -9.49
CA TYR A 31 -7.46 20.44 -8.75
C TYR A 31 -8.76 20.54 -7.93
N ARG A 32 -9.35 19.44 -7.53
CA ARG A 32 -10.58 19.44 -6.71
C ARG A 32 -10.33 19.54 -5.21
N GLY A 33 -9.08 19.56 -4.77
CA GLY A 33 -8.75 19.59 -3.35
C GLY A 33 -9.01 18.26 -2.62
N VAL A 34 -9.01 17.14 -3.34
CA VAL A 34 -9.17 15.79 -2.78
C VAL A 34 -7.88 14.99 -2.92
N SER A 35 -7.70 13.99 -2.07
CA SER A 35 -6.53 13.12 -2.12
C SER A 35 -6.51 12.25 -3.39
N GLN A 36 -5.32 11.73 -3.74
CA GLN A 36 -5.18 10.79 -4.86
C GLN A 36 -6.02 9.51 -4.68
N SER A 37 -6.41 9.17 -3.44
CA SER A 37 -7.31 8.04 -3.16
C SER A 37 -8.66 8.20 -3.85
N ALA A 38 -9.15 9.42 -4.04
CA ALA A 38 -10.37 9.67 -4.82
C ALA A 38 -10.26 9.14 -6.26
N GLY A 39 -9.10 9.32 -6.91
CA GLY A 39 -8.85 8.77 -8.24
C GLY A 39 -8.91 7.24 -8.26
N HIS A 40 -8.33 6.56 -7.26
CA HIS A 40 -8.44 5.12 -7.12
C HIS A 40 -9.90 4.66 -6.98
N HIS A 41 -10.68 5.31 -6.13
CA HIS A 41 -12.08 4.94 -5.91
C HIS A 41 -12.95 5.17 -7.16
N ILE A 42 -12.75 6.27 -7.88
CA ILE A 42 -13.44 6.55 -9.15
C ILE A 42 -13.13 5.45 -10.17
N ALA A 43 -11.85 5.07 -10.33
CA ALA A 43 -11.45 4.00 -11.23
C ALA A 43 -12.04 2.65 -10.81
N ASN A 44 -11.97 2.31 -9.52
CA ASN A 44 -12.51 1.07 -8.98
C ASN A 44 -14.03 0.96 -9.12
N ASN A 45 -14.76 2.07 -8.92
CA ASN A 45 -16.20 2.13 -9.20
C ASN A 45 -16.50 1.84 -10.67
N GLY A 46 -15.70 2.37 -11.59
CA GLY A 46 -15.82 2.08 -13.01
C GLY A 46 -15.54 0.63 -13.35
N LEU A 47 -14.47 0.03 -12.81
CA LEU A 47 -14.17 -1.40 -12.96
C LEU A 47 -15.33 -2.26 -12.43
N PHE A 48 -15.86 -1.93 -11.26
CA PHE A 48 -16.98 -2.65 -10.66
C PHE A 48 -18.25 -2.55 -11.50
N LYS A 49 -18.60 -1.36 -11.99
CA LYS A 49 -19.80 -1.14 -12.83
C LYS A 49 -19.72 -1.82 -14.19
N HIS A 50 -18.54 -1.84 -14.79
CA HIS A 50 -18.42 -2.11 -16.22
C HIS A 50 -17.68 -3.40 -16.58
N LEU A 51 -16.93 -3.97 -15.66
CA LEU A 51 -16.13 -5.18 -15.91
C LEU A 51 -16.48 -6.33 -14.97
N ILE A 52 -16.40 -6.16 -13.66
CA ILE A 52 -16.53 -7.28 -12.73
C ILE A 52 -17.89 -7.98 -12.87
N GLY A 53 -17.86 -9.30 -13.08
CA GLY A 53 -19.06 -10.12 -13.27
C GLY A 53 -19.51 -10.24 -14.73
N ARG A 54 -18.70 -9.89 -15.70
CA ARG A 54 -19.02 -10.06 -17.13
C ARG A 54 -18.64 -11.42 -17.70
N ASP A 55 -17.67 -12.10 -17.10
CA ASP A 55 -17.24 -13.43 -17.50
C ASP A 55 -17.43 -14.40 -16.32
N ASP A 56 -18.40 -15.30 -16.44
CA ASP A 56 -18.72 -16.32 -15.44
C ASP A 56 -17.88 -17.60 -15.58
N THR A 57 -16.85 -17.59 -16.44
CA THR A 57 -15.95 -18.75 -16.60
C THR A 57 -15.28 -19.03 -15.24
N PRO A 58 -15.45 -20.25 -14.67
CA PRO A 58 -14.84 -20.59 -13.40
C PRO A 58 -13.31 -20.43 -13.44
N ALA A 59 -12.72 -19.92 -12.37
CA ALA A 59 -11.28 -19.86 -12.23
C ALA A 59 -10.67 -21.27 -12.37
N LYS A 60 -9.57 -21.40 -13.10
CA LYS A 60 -8.98 -22.70 -13.46
C LYS A 60 -8.22 -23.40 -12.34
N GLY A 61 -7.89 -22.68 -11.28
CA GLY A 61 -7.10 -23.22 -10.15
C GLY A 61 -7.95 -23.70 -8.99
N THR A 62 -7.25 -24.26 -8.01
CA THR A 62 -7.73 -24.42 -6.64
C THR A 62 -7.22 -23.27 -5.80
N PHE A 63 -7.90 -22.92 -4.69
CA PHE A 63 -7.49 -21.81 -3.81
C PHE A 63 -7.40 -20.48 -4.56
N ASN A 64 -8.50 -20.09 -5.17
CA ASN A 64 -8.58 -18.93 -6.05
C ASN A 64 -8.66 -17.63 -5.24
N VAL A 65 -7.72 -16.72 -5.44
CA VAL A 65 -7.68 -15.45 -4.74
C VAL A 65 -7.57 -14.27 -5.70
N ASN A 66 -8.09 -13.11 -5.28
CA ASN A 66 -7.73 -11.83 -5.86
C ASN A 66 -6.73 -11.13 -4.95
N MET A 67 -5.79 -10.38 -5.54
CA MET A 67 -4.93 -9.45 -4.83
C MET A 67 -5.43 -8.03 -5.09
N LEU A 68 -5.93 -7.38 -4.05
CA LEU A 68 -6.50 -6.04 -4.15
C LEU A 68 -5.55 -4.99 -3.57
N GLY A 69 -5.26 -3.95 -4.34
CA GLY A 69 -4.38 -2.86 -3.92
C GLY A 69 -2.90 -3.14 -4.16
N GLU A 70 -2.58 -4.00 -5.11
CA GLU A 70 -1.24 -4.19 -5.63
C GLU A 70 -1.13 -3.57 -7.03
N TYR A 71 -0.20 -2.63 -7.20
CA TYR A 71 -0.07 -1.80 -8.39
C TYR A 71 1.18 -2.10 -9.22
N ASN A 72 1.87 -3.18 -8.91
CA ASN A 72 3.13 -3.62 -9.54
C ASN A 72 4.23 -2.54 -9.52
N ILE A 73 4.31 -1.78 -8.44
CA ILE A 73 5.35 -0.78 -8.28
C ILE A 73 6.70 -1.49 -8.11
N GLY A 74 7.64 -1.22 -9.02
CA GLY A 74 8.96 -1.85 -8.99
C GLY A 74 8.97 -3.36 -9.24
N GLY A 75 7.86 -3.94 -9.70
CA GLY A 75 7.75 -5.37 -9.95
C GLY A 75 7.19 -6.19 -8.77
N ASP A 76 6.58 -5.54 -7.78
CA ASP A 76 6.04 -6.19 -6.59
C ASP A 76 4.99 -7.26 -6.92
N ALA A 77 4.11 -7.03 -7.90
CA ALA A 77 3.12 -8.03 -8.29
C ALA A 77 3.76 -9.31 -8.83
N PHE A 78 4.84 -9.20 -9.60
CA PHE A 78 5.50 -10.37 -10.18
C PHE A 78 6.07 -11.30 -9.12
N VAL A 79 6.70 -10.77 -8.08
CA VAL A 79 7.27 -11.61 -7.01
C VAL A 79 6.17 -12.21 -6.12
N ILE A 80 5.04 -11.53 -5.96
CA ILE A 80 3.88 -12.10 -5.26
C ILE A 80 3.24 -13.22 -6.08
N GLU A 81 3.10 -13.03 -7.39
CA GLU A 81 2.56 -14.04 -8.31
C GLU A 81 3.39 -15.31 -8.31
N ASP A 82 4.73 -15.20 -8.46
CA ASP A 82 5.65 -16.33 -8.37
C ASP A 82 5.52 -17.07 -7.04
N LEU A 83 5.46 -16.31 -5.94
CA LEU A 83 5.30 -16.86 -4.60
C LEU A 83 3.97 -17.63 -4.45
N PHE A 84 2.88 -17.11 -4.99
CA PHE A 84 1.58 -17.78 -4.98
C PHE A 84 1.59 -19.05 -5.81
N GLU A 85 2.20 -19.03 -7.01
CA GLU A 85 2.36 -20.21 -7.86
C GLU A 85 3.13 -21.31 -7.13
N ARG A 86 4.25 -20.99 -6.49
CA ARG A 86 5.05 -21.93 -5.69
C ARG A 86 4.26 -22.50 -4.50
N CYS A 87 3.41 -21.70 -3.87
CA CYS A 87 2.50 -22.15 -2.82
C CYS A 87 1.31 -22.97 -3.36
N GLY A 88 1.02 -22.94 -4.65
CA GLY A 88 -0.16 -23.57 -5.24
C GLY A 88 -1.45 -22.76 -5.05
N ILE A 89 -1.33 -21.47 -4.81
CA ILE A 89 -2.44 -20.50 -4.74
C ILE A 89 -2.67 -19.95 -6.15
N ASN A 90 -3.91 -19.97 -6.63
CA ASN A 90 -4.26 -19.44 -7.93
C ASN A 90 -4.69 -17.98 -7.84
N LEU A 91 -3.96 -17.09 -8.50
CA LEU A 91 -4.30 -15.67 -8.59
C LEU A 91 -5.24 -15.43 -9.77
N VAL A 92 -6.45 -14.97 -9.50
CA VAL A 92 -7.48 -14.69 -10.52
C VAL A 92 -7.28 -13.30 -11.10
N ALA A 93 -7.14 -12.29 -10.25
CA ALA A 93 -6.93 -10.91 -10.67
C ALA A 93 -6.10 -10.14 -9.63
N THR A 94 -5.28 -9.21 -10.13
CA THR A 94 -4.57 -8.21 -9.31
C THR A 94 -5.14 -6.82 -9.61
N PHE A 95 -5.62 -6.12 -8.59
CA PHE A 95 -6.17 -4.77 -8.74
C PHE A 95 -5.13 -3.73 -8.29
N SER A 96 -4.46 -3.03 -9.24
CA SER A 96 -4.63 -3.15 -10.68
C SER A 96 -3.31 -3.46 -11.40
N GLY A 97 -2.23 -3.83 -10.71
CA GLY A 97 -0.97 -4.19 -11.35
C GLY A 97 -1.05 -5.55 -12.03
N ASN A 98 -0.44 -5.72 -13.18
CA ASN A 98 -0.31 -6.97 -13.91
C ASN A 98 -1.61 -7.78 -14.08
N SER A 99 -2.67 -7.14 -14.53
CA SER A 99 -3.96 -7.78 -14.83
C SER A 99 -4.41 -7.55 -16.26
N THR A 100 -5.23 -8.43 -16.77
CA THR A 100 -5.93 -8.28 -18.04
C THR A 100 -7.38 -7.86 -17.82
N ILE A 101 -8.03 -7.37 -18.87
CA ILE A 101 -9.46 -7.06 -18.81
C ILE A 101 -10.27 -8.32 -18.44
N SER A 102 -9.94 -9.46 -19.01
CA SER A 102 -10.62 -10.73 -18.69
C SER A 102 -10.43 -11.15 -17.23
N SER A 103 -9.27 -10.86 -16.61
CA SER A 103 -9.06 -11.11 -15.18
C SER A 103 -10.01 -10.26 -14.33
N PHE A 104 -10.22 -8.99 -14.68
CA PHE A 104 -11.20 -8.16 -13.98
C PHE A 104 -12.63 -8.63 -14.20
N GLU A 105 -12.99 -9.02 -15.43
CA GLU A 105 -14.34 -9.52 -15.73
C GLU A 105 -14.67 -10.78 -14.93
N ASN A 106 -13.65 -11.60 -14.65
CA ASN A 106 -13.76 -12.87 -13.95
C ASN A 106 -13.49 -12.80 -12.42
N ALA A 107 -13.07 -11.65 -11.90
CA ALA A 107 -12.62 -11.49 -10.50
C ALA A 107 -13.63 -11.97 -9.45
N HIS A 108 -14.93 -11.95 -9.76
CA HIS A 108 -15.99 -12.41 -8.87
C HIS A 108 -16.02 -13.94 -8.67
N THR A 109 -15.26 -14.70 -9.47
CA THR A 109 -15.17 -16.16 -9.34
C THR A 109 -14.14 -16.62 -8.29
N ALA A 110 -13.33 -15.69 -7.77
CA ALA A 110 -12.41 -15.99 -6.69
C ALA A 110 -13.11 -16.45 -5.41
N ASP A 111 -12.36 -17.16 -4.56
CA ASP A 111 -12.83 -17.63 -3.26
C ASP A 111 -12.57 -16.62 -2.14
N LEU A 112 -11.59 -15.73 -2.34
CA LEU A 112 -11.13 -14.78 -1.35
C LEU A 112 -10.53 -13.52 -2.00
N ASN A 113 -10.79 -12.35 -1.40
CA ASN A 113 -10.14 -11.09 -1.71
C ASN A 113 -9.05 -10.78 -0.66
N CYS A 114 -7.80 -10.76 -1.07
CA CYS A 114 -6.65 -10.37 -0.27
C CYS A 114 -6.40 -8.87 -0.45
N VAL A 115 -6.64 -8.05 0.59
CA VAL A 115 -6.51 -6.59 0.53
C VAL A 115 -5.14 -6.17 1.05
N MET A 116 -4.28 -5.65 0.18
CA MET A 116 -2.94 -5.19 0.52
C MET A 116 -2.87 -3.68 0.77
N CYS A 117 -3.48 -2.86 -0.09
CA CYS A 117 -3.53 -1.42 0.09
C CYS A 117 -4.93 -1.00 0.56
N HIS A 118 -5.13 -1.02 1.88
CA HIS A 118 -6.40 -0.69 2.50
C HIS A 118 -6.99 0.64 2.00
N ARG A 119 -6.18 1.70 1.96
CA ARG A 119 -6.62 3.04 1.61
C ARG A 119 -7.25 3.17 0.21
N SER A 120 -6.69 2.45 -0.77
CA SER A 120 -7.05 2.67 -2.18
C SER A 120 -8.10 1.70 -2.72
N ILE A 121 -8.40 0.60 -2.00
CA ILE A 121 -9.15 -0.52 -2.57
C ILE A 121 -10.27 -1.08 -1.67
N ASN A 122 -10.39 -0.63 -0.42
CA ASN A 122 -11.38 -1.15 0.52
C ASN A 122 -12.81 -1.08 -0.01
N TYR A 123 -13.20 -0.01 -0.70
CA TYR A 123 -14.55 0.15 -1.25
C TYR A 123 -14.89 -0.91 -2.30
N VAL A 124 -13.99 -1.20 -3.25
CA VAL A 124 -14.27 -2.23 -4.25
C VAL A 124 -14.26 -3.62 -3.62
N ALA A 125 -13.41 -3.86 -2.62
CA ALA A 125 -13.43 -5.12 -1.88
C ALA A 125 -14.79 -5.34 -1.18
N ASP A 126 -15.33 -4.30 -0.53
CA ASP A 126 -16.66 -4.31 0.08
C ASP A 126 -17.78 -4.52 -0.95
N MET A 127 -17.70 -3.85 -2.09
CA MET A 127 -18.67 -4.01 -3.18
C MET A 127 -18.67 -5.43 -3.76
N ILE A 128 -17.50 -6.03 -3.95
CA ILE A 128 -17.38 -7.43 -4.44
C ILE A 128 -17.96 -8.40 -3.41
N GLU A 129 -17.66 -8.21 -2.13
CA GLU A 129 -18.21 -9.04 -1.05
C GLU A 129 -19.74 -8.95 -0.99
N LYS A 130 -20.30 -7.74 -1.00
CA LYS A 130 -21.76 -7.51 -0.97
C LYS A 130 -22.47 -8.08 -2.19
N ARG A 131 -21.91 -7.92 -3.38
CA ARG A 131 -22.59 -8.31 -4.62
C ARG A 131 -22.44 -9.78 -4.94
N PHE A 132 -21.27 -10.37 -4.68
CA PHE A 132 -20.94 -11.72 -5.14
C PHE A 132 -20.66 -12.72 -4.02
N GLY A 133 -20.55 -12.26 -2.77
CA GLY A 133 -20.29 -13.11 -1.61
C GLY A 133 -18.82 -13.58 -1.50
N VAL A 134 -17.87 -12.87 -2.13
CA VAL A 134 -16.43 -13.15 -2.02
C VAL A 134 -15.89 -12.41 -0.79
N PRO A 135 -15.54 -13.10 0.28
CA PRO A 135 -15.08 -12.45 1.51
C PRO A 135 -13.71 -11.82 1.32
N ARG A 136 -13.34 -10.92 2.22
CA ARG A 136 -12.08 -10.20 2.18
C ARG A 136 -11.39 -10.22 3.53
N PHE A 137 -10.06 -10.15 3.49
CA PHE A 137 -9.25 -9.81 4.65
C PHE A 137 -7.97 -9.09 4.25
N LYS A 138 -7.35 -8.44 5.22
CA LYS A 138 -6.13 -7.67 5.01
C LYS A 138 -4.91 -8.57 5.05
N VAL A 139 -3.98 -8.31 4.14
CA VAL A 139 -2.66 -8.95 4.02
C VAL A 139 -1.57 -7.90 3.90
N ASN A 140 -0.35 -8.30 4.18
CA ASN A 140 0.83 -7.48 3.96
C ASN A 140 1.96 -8.33 3.39
N PHE A 141 2.44 -7.97 2.21
CA PHE A 141 3.59 -8.60 1.56
C PHE A 141 4.85 -7.73 1.59
N ILE A 142 4.84 -6.63 2.34
CA ILE A 142 6.03 -5.80 2.57
C ILE A 142 6.68 -6.26 3.87
N GLY A 143 7.86 -6.87 3.75
CA GLY A 143 8.58 -7.50 4.85
C GLY A 143 8.45 -9.02 4.91
N ALA A 144 9.52 -9.69 5.29
CA ALA A 144 9.58 -11.15 5.26
C ALA A 144 8.63 -11.82 6.28
N ASN A 145 8.59 -11.28 7.51
CA ASN A 145 7.69 -11.78 8.55
C ASN A 145 6.21 -11.52 8.21
N ALA A 146 5.91 -10.34 7.67
CA ALA A 146 4.57 -9.98 7.23
C ALA A 146 4.09 -10.86 6.07
N THR A 147 4.98 -11.15 5.11
CA THR A 147 4.73 -12.08 4.01
C THR A 147 4.41 -13.48 4.52
N ALA A 148 5.24 -14.03 5.42
CA ALA A 148 5.00 -15.35 6.02
C ALA A 148 3.67 -15.40 6.77
N LYS A 149 3.35 -14.38 7.56
CA LYS A 149 2.06 -14.26 8.26
C LYS A 149 0.88 -14.23 7.28
N SER A 150 0.99 -13.46 6.19
CA SER A 150 -0.05 -13.33 5.18
C SER A 150 -0.29 -14.63 4.42
N LEU A 151 0.76 -15.34 4.01
CA LEU A 151 0.65 -16.65 3.36
C LEU A 151 -0.03 -17.68 4.26
N ARG A 152 0.36 -17.77 5.54
CA ARG A 152 -0.29 -18.66 6.51
C ARG A 152 -1.75 -18.30 6.73
N LYS A 153 -2.07 -17.01 6.75
CA LYS A 153 -3.45 -16.53 6.88
C LYS A 153 -4.31 -16.95 5.68
N ILE A 154 -3.79 -16.81 4.46
CA ILE A 154 -4.46 -17.27 3.23
C ILE A 154 -4.65 -18.79 3.27
N ALA A 155 -3.61 -19.57 3.56
CA ALA A 155 -3.69 -21.03 3.65
C ALA A 155 -4.69 -21.49 4.74
N GLY A 156 -4.68 -20.81 5.89
CA GLY A 156 -5.60 -21.06 6.99
C GLY A 156 -7.07 -20.85 6.62
N TYR A 157 -7.35 -19.85 5.79
CA TYR A 157 -8.71 -19.60 5.29
C TYR A 157 -9.28 -20.79 4.49
N PHE A 158 -8.43 -21.46 3.71
CA PHE A 158 -8.85 -22.62 2.92
C PHE A 158 -8.97 -23.91 3.75
N GLU A 159 -8.44 -23.93 4.98
CA GLU A 159 -8.48 -25.11 5.89
C GLU A 159 -7.97 -26.42 5.22
N ASN A 160 -7.05 -26.28 4.27
CA ASN A 160 -6.50 -27.40 3.51
C ASN A 160 -5.07 -27.71 4.01
N LYS A 161 -4.89 -28.94 4.53
CA LYS A 161 -3.61 -29.33 5.12
C LYS A 161 -2.46 -29.35 4.11
N GLU A 162 -2.69 -29.84 2.90
CA GLU A 162 -1.64 -29.90 1.86
C GLU A 162 -1.18 -28.49 1.45
N LEU A 163 -2.11 -27.54 1.33
CA LEU A 163 -1.79 -26.15 1.08
C LEU A 163 -0.97 -25.55 2.24
N MET A 164 -1.38 -25.79 3.47
CA MET A 164 -0.68 -25.29 4.67
C MET A 164 0.75 -25.84 4.74
N ASP A 165 0.92 -27.15 4.55
CA ASP A 165 2.24 -27.81 4.56
C ASP A 165 3.15 -27.25 3.43
N ARG A 166 2.60 -27.01 2.23
CA ARG A 166 3.33 -26.41 1.10
C ARG A 166 3.73 -24.96 1.38
N VAL A 167 2.82 -24.15 1.90
CA VAL A 167 3.08 -22.77 2.30
C VAL A 167 4.19 -22.70 3.35
N ASP A 168 4.14 -23.54 4.38
CA ASP A 168 5.17 -23.58 5.41
C ASP A 168 6.53 -24.02 4.86
N ALA A 169 6.57 -24.97 3.92
CA ALA A 169 7.80 -25.37 3.26
C ALA A 169 8.44 -24.22 2.47
N VAL A 170 7.64 -23.47 1.69
CA VAL A 170 8.10 -22.28 0.94
C VAL A 170 8.61 -21.21 1.91
N ILE A 171 7.88 -20.94 2.99
CA ILE A 171 8.28 -19.95 4.00
C ILE A 171 9.65 -20.33 4.62
N VAL A 172 9.83 -21.59 5.00
CA VAL A 172 11.10 -22.05 5.60
C VAL A 172 12.26 -21.86 4.64
N GLU A 173 12.08 -22.22 3.37
CA GLU A 173 13.11 -22.03 2.33
C GLU A 173 13.49 -20.55 2.17
N GLU A 174 12.49 -19.68 2.00
CA GLU A 174 12.71 -18.26 1.74
C GLU A 174 13.26 -17.52 2.96
N MET A 175 12.75 -17.83 4.16
CA MET A 175 13.24 -17.20 5.39
C MET A 175 14.73 -17.50 5.64
N ALA A 176 15.22 -18.66 5.25
CA ALA A 176 16.65 -18.97 5.36
C ALA A 176 17.52 -18.03 4.49
N LYS A 177 17.05 -17.70 3.28
CA LYS A 177 17.73 -16.74 2.38
C LYS A 177 17.70 -15.33 2.95
N VAL A 178 16.53 -14.91 3.44
CA VAL A 178 16.32 -13.58 4.06
C VAL A 178 17.23 -13.41 5.27
N GLU A 179 17.25 -14.38 6.18
CA GLU A 179 17.99 -14.30 7.45
C GLU A 179 19.49 -14.14 7.24
N ALA A 180 20.05 -14.83 6.25
CA ALA A 180 21.47 -14.70 5.90
C ALA A 180 21.84 -13.25 5.53
N VAL A 181 20.98 -12.56 4.75
CA VAL A 181 21.21 -11.16 4.36
C VAL A 181 20.87 -10.20 5.51
N ARG A 182 19.77 -10.47 6.22
CA ARG A 182 19.33 -9.64 7.34
C ARG A 182 20.41 -9.51 8.42
N LEU A 183 21.04 -10.62 8.82
CA LEU A 183 22.09 -10.62 9.85
C LEU A 183 23.32 -9.82 9.43
N ASP A 184 23.71 -9.94 8.16
CA ASP A 184 24.84 -9.18 7.61
C ASP A 184 24.55 -7.67 7.63
N VAL A 185 23.36 -7.26 7.15
CA VAL A 185 22.94 -5.85 7.09
C VAL A 185 22.69 -5.27 8.49
N TYR A 186 22.08 -6.05 9.39
CA TYR A 186 21.75 -5.62 10.75
C TYR A 186 22.96 -5.05 11.48
N SER A 187 24.13 -5.67 11.34
CA SER A 187 25.36 -5.23 11.99
C SER A 187 25.78 -3.79 11.63
N ARG A 188 25.42 -3.33 10.41
CA ARG A 188 25.77 -2.01 9.88
C ARG A 188 24.64 -0.97 10.00
N CYS A 189 23.40 -1.43 10.12
CA CYS A 189 22.23 -0.55 10.16
C CYS A 189 21.67 -0.35 11.58
N LYS A 190 21.98 -1.23 12.52
CA LYS A 190 21.49 -1.14 13.91
C LYS A 190 21.73 0.22 14.54
N GLY A 191 20.68 0.81 15.12
CA GLY A 191 20.72 2.07 15.82
C GLY A 191 20.63 3.31 14.90
N LYS A 192 20.54 3.11 13.59
CA LYS A 192 20.25 4.19 12.65
C LYS A 192 18.78 4.53 12.63
N THR A 193 18.44 5.73 12.16
CA THR A 193 17.09 6.28 12.21
C THR A 193 16.51 6.52 10.83
N ALA A 194 15.21 6.32 10.70
CA ALA A 194 14.45 6.57 9.49
C ALA A 194 13.26 7.49 9.73
N MET A 195 12.94 8.32 8.74
CA MET A 195 11.68 9.06 8.66
C MET A 195 10.90 8.59 7.43
N LEU A 196 9.59 8.33 7.59
CA LEU A 196 8.72 7.76 6.58
C LEU A 196 7.55 8.68 6.27
N PHE A 197 7.61 9.40 5.18
CA PHE A 197 6.53 10.25 4.66
C PHE A 197 6.15 9.79 3.25
N VAL A 198 5.60 8.61 3.19
CA VAL A 198 5.13 7.97 1.94
C VAL A 198 3.63 7.81 2.00
N GLY A 199 2.95 8.16 0.95
CA GLY A 199 1.50 8.15 0.92
C GLY A 199 0.87 6.79 1.21
N GLY A 200 -0.30 6.81 1.86
CA GLY A 200 -1.15 5.66 2.03
C GLY A 200 -0.72 4.63 3.06
N SER A 201 -1.42 3.51 3.06
CA SER A 201 -1.24 2.41 4.02
C SER A 201 0.12 1.70 3.93
N ARG A 202 0.88 1.90 2.87
CA ARG A 202 2.21 1.28 2.73
C ARG A 202 3.24 1.86 3.69
N ALA A 203 3.08 3.09 4.17
CA ALA A 203 4.06 3.72 5.05
C ALA A 203 4.34 2.88 6.30
N HIS A 204 3.30 2.37 6.95
CA HIS A 204 3.47 1.54 8.15
C HIS A 204 4.09 0.17 7.84
N HIS A 205 3.86 -0.39 6.67
CA HIS A 205 4.47 -1.66 6.27
C HIS A 205 6.00 -1.56 6.20
N TYR A 206 6.54 -0.45 5.73
CA TYR A 206 8.00 -0.26 5.67
C TYR A 206 8.65 -0.12 7.03
N GLN A 207 7.93 0.24 8.08
CA GLN A 207 8.48 0.28 9.44
C GLN A 207 8.96 -1.08 9.91
N ASP A 208 8.26 -2.16 9.55
CA ASP A 208 8.69 -3.52 9.88
C ASP A 208 10.02 -3.85 9.20
N LEU A 209 10.18 -3.50 7.90
CA LEU A 209 11.44 -3.71 7.18
C LEU A 209 12.62 -2.98 7.84
N PHE A 210 12.44 -1.72 8.27
CA PHE A 210 13.47 -1.00 8.99
C PHE A 210 13.79 -1.64 10.33
N ARG A 211 12.78 -2.07 11.06
CA ARG A 211 12.94 -2.76 12.36
C ARG A 211 13.70 -4.09 12.19
N GLU A 212 13.42 -4.85 11.13
CA GLU A 212 14.09 -6.12 10.83
C GLU A 212 15.61 -5.96 10.67
N ILE A 213 16.10 -4.81 10.21
CA ILE A 213 17.54 -4.49 10.11
C ILE A 213 18.05 -3.59 11.24
N GLY A 214 17.28 -3.47 12.31
CA GLY A 214 17.71 -2.76 13.53
C GLY A 214 17.64 -1.24 13.47
N MET A 215 16.99 -0.67 12.47
CA MET A 215 16.74 0.76 12.37
C MET A 215 15.45 1.15 13.09
N GLU A 216 15.39 2.38 13.57
CA GLU A 216 14.24 2.94 14.27
C GLU A 216 13.52 3.98 13.40
N THR A 217 12.19 3.87 13.29
CA THR A 217 11.37 4.91 12.68
C THR A 217 11.04 5.97 13.71
N ILE A 218 11.63 7.16 13.59
CA ILE A 218 11.47 8.27 14.54
C ILE A 218 10.36 9.23 14.17
N ALA A 219 9.96 9.26 12.90
CA ALA A 219 8.82 10.02 12.43
C ALA A 219 8.19 9.32 11.23
N ALA A 220 6.87 9.37 11.15
CA ALA A 220 6.12 8.87 10.02
C ALA A 220 4.87 9.70 9.78
N GLY A 221 4.33 9.66 8.55
CA GLY A 221 3.14 10.40 8.21
C GLY A 221 2.69 10.17 6.79
N TYR A 222 1.75 10.99 6.38
CA TYR A 222 1.17 10.97 5.06
C TYR A 222 1.49 12.27 4.32
N GLU A 223 1.82 12.17 3.04
CA GLU A 223 1.88 13.38 2.21
C GLU A 223 0.49 13.97 2.00
N PHE A 224 -0.53 13.10 1.97
CA PHE A 224 -1.94 13.48 1.84
C PHE A 224 -2.78 12.53 2.68
N ALA A 225 -3.28 13.00 3.81
CA ALA A 225 -4.12 12.21 4.69
C ALA A 225 -5.48 11.89 4.06
N HIS A 226 -6.04 10.75 4.42
CA HIS A 226 -7.37 10.32 4.03
C HIS A 226 -8.06 9.65 5.22
N ARG A 227 -9.39 9.73 5.31
CA ARG A 227 -10.13 9.16 6.45
C ARG A 227 -9.78 7.69 6.74
N ASP A 228 -9.54 6.91 5.68
CA ASP A 228 -9.25 5.48 5.79
C ASP A 228 -7.87 5.22 6.39
N ASP A 229 -6.99 6.21 6.42
CA ASP A 229 -5.71 6.14 7.10
C ASP A 229 -5.87 6.07 8.62
N TYR A 230 -7.03 6.45 9.12
CA TYR A 230 -7.37 6.48 10.55
C TYR A 230 -8.31 5.34 10.97
N GLU A 231 -8.75 4.50 10.06
CA GLU A 231 -9.59 3.34 10.38
C GLU A 231 -8.85 2.36 11.30
N GLY A 232 -9.55 1.88 12.34
CA GLY A 232 -8.99 0.95 13.31
C GLY A 232 -8.05 1.58 14.36
N ARG A 233 -7.80 2.88 14.30
CA ARG A 233 -6.88 3.57 15.21
C ARG A 233 -7.56 4.17 16.42
N ARG A 234 -6.82 4.23 17.53
CA ARG A 234 -7.13 5.12 18.64
C ARG A 234 -6.62 6.53 18.30
N VAL A 235 -7.46 7.33 17.66
CA VAL A 235 -7.18 8.74 17.47
C VAL A 235 -7.42 9.45 18.81
N LEU A 236 -6.53 10.36 19.20
CA LEU A 236 -6.73 11.16 20.39
C LEU A 236 -8.06 11.93 20.26
N PRO A 237 -8.87 12.05 21.31
CA PRO A 237 -10.19 12.69 21.23
C PRO A 237 -10.15 14.15 20.73
N THR A 238 -8.98 14.79 20.84
CA THR A 238 -8.75 16.17 20.38
C THR A 238 -8.34 16.27 18.92
N VAL A 239 -8.03 15.16 18.26
CA VAL A 239 -7.64 15.15 16.84
C VAL A 239 -8.91 15.09 16.01
N LYS A 240 -9.20 16.17 15.30
CA LYS A 240 -10.25 16.17 14.31
C LYS A 240 -9.74 15.52 13.02
N VAL A 241 -10.29 14.36 12.71
CA VAL A 241 -10.03 13.70 11.42
C VAL A 241 -10.90 14.38 10.37
N ASP A 242 -10.29 15.23 9.57
CA ASP A 242 -10.95 15.96 8.46
C ASP A 242 -10.34 15.55 7.11
N ALA A 243 -10.18 14.25 6.93
CA ALA A 243 -9.70 13.72 5.67
C ALA A 243 -10.86 13.62 4.68
N ASP A 244 -10.69 14.22 3.51
CA ASP A 244 -11.79 14.42 2.57
C ASP A 244 -11.99 13.23 1.63
N SER A 245 -13.09 12.50 1.84
CA SER A 245 -13.63 11.54 0.88
C SER A 245 -15.04 11.90 0.41
N ARG A 246 -15.52 13.10 0.77
CA ARG A 246 -16.90 13.52 0.57
C ARG A 246 -17.36 13.62 -0.89
N ASN A 247 -16.42 13.63 -1.83
CA ASN A 247 -16.70 13.74 -3.26
C ASN A 247 -16.56 12.42 -4.02
N ILE A 248 -16.37 11.31 -3.31
CA ILE A 248 -16.33 9.96 -3.92
C ILE A 248 -17.76 9.45 -4.02
N GLU A 249 -18.17 9.07 -5.22
CA GLU A 249 -19.46 8.41 -5.42
C GLU A 249 -19.46 7.05 -4.72
N GLU A 250 -20.24 6.89 -3.67
CA GLU A 250 -20.49 5.60 -3.03
C GLU A 250 -21.61 4.87 -3.77
N LEU A 251 -21.28 3.74 -4.37
CA LEU A 251 -22.25 2.93 -5.09
C LEU A 251 -23.15 2.18 -4.09
N GLN A 252 -24.44 2.26 -4.30
CA GLN A 252 -25.39 1.36 -3.63
C GLN A 252 -25.28 -0.02 -4.30
N VAL A 253 -24.84 -1.02 -3.54
CA VAL A 253 -24.58 -2.36 -4.04
C VAL A 253 -25.50 -3.35 -3.31
N GLU A 254 -26.28 -4.09 -4.10
CA GLU A 254 -27.09 -5.20 -3.64
C GLU A 254 -26.50 -6.53 -4.14
N ALA A 255 -26.86 -7.60 -3.48
CA ALA A 255 -26.47 -8.96 -3.88
C ALA A 255 -27.00 -9.28 -5.28
N ASP A 256 -26.18 -9.81 -6.15
CA ASP A 256 -26.59 -10.28 -7.47
C ASP A 256 -27.40 -11.58 -7.32
N PRO A 257 -28.69 -11.61 -7.69
CA PRO A 257 -29.54 -12.76 -7.45
C PRO A 257 -29.11 -14.03 -8.19
N THR A 258 -28.29 -13.87 -9.25
CA THR A 258 -27.80 -14.99 -10.08
C THR A 258 -26.38 -15.42 -9.75
N ARG A 259 -25.55 -14.49 -9.23
CA ARG A 259 -24.09 -14.68 -9.00
C ARG A 259 -23.69 -14.64 -7.53
N TYR A 260 -24.55 -14.17 -6.65
CA TYR A 260 -24.23 -14.13 -5.22
C TYR A 260 -24.08 -15.55 -4.66
N ARG A 261 -22.86 -15.88 -4.23
CA ARG A 261 -22.54 -17.18 -3.61
C ARG A 261 -21.60 -16.91 -2.44
N PRO A 262 -22.09 -16.91 -1.20
CA PRO A 262 -21.23 -16.76 -0.03
C PRO A 262 -20.25 -17.94 0.02
N ARG A 263 -18.95 -17.64 0.06
CA ARG A 263 -17.87 -18.65 0.08
C ARG A 263 -17.78 -19.33 1.45
N ARG A 264 -18.24 -18.65 2.47
CA ARG A 264 -18.34 -19.15 3.84
C ARG A 264 -19.68 -18.73 4.44
N ASN A 265 -20.29 -19.58 5.23
CA ASN A 265 -21.47 -19.21 6.00
C ASN A 265 -21.06 -18.52 7.32
N ALA A 266 -22.04 -17.91 8.02
CA ALA A 266 -21.79 -17.16 9.24
C ALA A 266 -21.13 -18.01 10.34
N GLN A 267 -21.52 -19.27 10.49
CA GLN A 267 -20.97 -20.19 11.50
C GLN A 267 -19.49 -20.53 11.21
N GLU A 268 -19.14 -20.73 9.94
CA GLU A 268 -17.76 -20.96 9.52
C GLU A 268 -16.91 -19.73 9.79
N MET A 269 -17.41 -18.53 9.48
CA MET A 269 -16.72 -17.27 9.77
C MET A 269 -16.51 -17.07 11.27
N GLU A 270 -17.52 -17.33 12.10
CA GLU A 270 -17.40 -17.25 13.56
C GLU A 270 -16.35 -18.24 14.10
N LYS A 271 -16.32 -19.46 13.58
CA LYS A 271 -15.29 -20.46 13.94
C LYS A 271 -13.88 -19.98 13.62
N MET A 272 -13.68 -19.41 12.43
CA MET A 272 -12.38 -18.87 12.02
C MET A 272 -11.94 -17.74 12.94
N ILE A 273 -12.84 -16.81 13.27
CA ILE A 273 -12.56 -15.73 14.20
C ILE A 273 -12.23 -16.29 15.60
N ALA A 274 -13.00 -17.24 16.08
CA ALA A 274 -12.76 -17.89 17.36
C ALA A 274 -11.44 -18.67 17.42
N SER A 275 -10.94 -19.18 16.28
CA SER A 275 -9.62 -19.80 16.17
C SER A 275 -8.46 -18.79 16.06
N GLY A 276 -8.74 -17.48 16.10
CA GLY A 276 -7.76 -16.41 16.05
C GLY A 276 -7.49 -15.84 14.67
N MET A 277 -8.26 -16.21 13.65
CA MET A 277 -8.16 -15.57 12.34
C MET A 277 -8.73 -14.15 12.41
N THR A 278 -7.95 -13.18 11.97
CA THR A 278 -8.36 -11.77 11.90
C THR A 278 -8.70 -11.41 10.46
N PHE A 279 -9.82 -10.75 10.24
CA PHE A 279 -10.22 -10.27 8.91
C PHE A 279 -9.88 -8.80 8.72
N ASN A 280 -9.81 -8.05 9.80
CA ASN A 280 -9.68 -6.59 9.79
C ASN A 280 -8.62 -6.14 10.80
N ASP A 281 -7.39 -6.60 10.61
CA ASP A 281 -6.25 -6.39 11.52
C ASP A 281 -5.36 -5.18 11.14
N TYR A 282 -5.95 -4.22 10.45
CA TYR A 282 -5.24 -2.99 10.12
C TYR A 282 -5.41 -1.95 11.22
N ASP A 283 -4.32 -1.66 11.90
CA ASP A 283 -4.27 -0.64 12.96
C ASP A 283 -3.56 0.66 12.54
N GLY A 284 -3.16 0.76 11.28
CA GLY A 284 -2.43 1.89 10.76
C GLY A 284 -0.97 1.95 11.23
N MET A 285 -0.39 3.16 11.25
CA MET A 285 1.00 3.36 11.65
C MET A 285 1.21 3.40 13.17
N MET A 286 0.22 3.83 13.95
CA MET A 286 0.43 4.15 15.37
C MET A 286 0.89 2.98 16.23
N PRO A 287 0.35 1.75 16.07
CA PRO A 287 0.81 0.60 16.83
C PRO A 287 2.26 0.20 16.54
N GLU A 288 2.76 0.54 15.37
CA GLU A 288 4.11 0.20 14.92
C GLU A 288 5.17 1.21 15.37
N MET A 289 4.74 2.36 15.89
CA MET A 289 5.66 3.43 16.30
C MET A 289 6.05 3.32 17.77
N ASN A 290 7.31 3.58 18.05
CA ASN A 290 7.82 3.66 19.42
C ASN A 290 7.25 4.88 20.16
N SER A 291 7.16 4.77 21.48
CA SER A 291 6.79 5.93 22.32
C SER A 291 7.76 7.09 22.10
N GLY A 292 7.23 8.27 21.81
CA GLY A 292 8.01 9.47 21.51
C GLY A 292 8.29 9.71 20.03
N ALA A 293 7.94 8.77 19.15
CA ALA A 293 7.99 9.00 17.72
C ALA A 293 6.91 10.01 17.28
N LEU A 294 7.20 10.73 16.18
CA LEU A 294 6.34 11.78 15.67
C LEU A 294 5.43 11.26 14.56
N VAL A 295 4.14 11.58 14.63
CA VAL A 295 3.18 11.35 13.53
C VAL A 295 2.74 12.71 12.99
N VAL A 296 2.91 12.93 11.69
CA VAL A 296 2.55 14.17 11.00
C VAL A 296 1.68 13.87 9.79
N ASP A 297 0.57 14.58 9.68
CA ASP A 297 -0.31 14.52 8.51
C ASP A 297 -0.03 15.69 7.57
N ASP A 298 -0.18 15.44 6.27
CA ASP A 298 -0.06 16.46 5.22
C ASP A 298 1.20 17.33 5.34
N ILE A 299 2.34 16.66 5.49
CA ILE A 299 3.62 17.35 5.67
C ILE A 299 3.92 18.31 4.52
N SER A 300 4.20 19.56 4.86
CA SER A 300 4.64 20.58 3.94
C SER A 300 6.15 20.51 3.70
N HIS A 301 6.58 21.16 2.63
CA HIS A 301 8.00 21.28 2.30
C HIS A 301 8.81 21.97 3.40
N TYR A 302 8.25 23.04 3.99
CA TYR A 302 8.87 23.75 5.10
C TYR A 302 9.01 22.86 6.36
N GLU A 303 8.00 22.08 6.69
CA GLU A 303 8.05 21.13 7.82
C GLU A 303 9.09 20.04 7.55
N THR A 304 9.19 19.53 6.31
CA THR A 304 10.23 18.59 5.92
C THR A 304 11.62 19.15 6.20
N GLU A 305 11.93 20.37 5.74
CA GLU A 305 13.22 21.02 6.00
C GLU A 305 13.50 21.16 7.50
N ARG A 306 12.49 21.54 8.28
CA ARG A 306 12.64 21.70 9.74
C ARG A 306 12.88 20.37 10.44
N LEU A 307 12.17 19.31 10.03
CA LEU A 307 12.39 17.98 10.58
C LEU A 307 13.78 17.45 10.28
N LEU A 308 14.27 17.67 9.06
CA LEU A 308 15.63 17.29 8.66
C LEU A 308 16.70 18.01 9.50
N GLU A 309 16.54 19.32 9.72
CA GLU A 309 17.46 20.13 10.53
C GLU A 309 17.50 19.68 12.00
N ILE A 310 16.33 19.38 12.58
CA ILE A 310 16.19 19.04 14.00
C ILE A 310 16.64 17.61 14.27
N TYR A 311 16.16 16.64 13.49
CA TYR A 311 16.31 15.22 13.80
C TYR A 311 17.46 14.54 13.07
N LYS A 312 17.89 15.07 11.93
CA LYS A 312 19.01 14.54 11.12
C LYS A 312 18.95 13.01 10.94
N PRO A 313 17.87 12.48 10.38
CA PRO A 313 17.73 11.03 10.22
C PRO A 313 18.81 10.46 9.30
N ASP A 314 19.17 9.18 9.48
CA ASP A 314 20.10 8.49 8.59
C ASP A 314 19.48 8.23 7.20
N VAL A 315 18.16 8.15 7.11
CA VAL A 315 17.41 8.08 5.85
C VAL A 315 16.05 8.75 5.98
N PHE A 316 15.64 9.43 4.93
CA PHE A 316 14.29 9.97 4.78
C PHE A 316 13.61 9.28 3.60
N CYS A 317 12.45 8.69 3.84
CA CYS A 317 11.64 8.06 2.81
C CYS A 317 10.46 8.95 2.46
N ALA A 318 10.32 9.28 1.18
CA ALA A 318 9.30 10.21 0.70
C ALA A 318 8.85 9.86 -0.72
N GLY A 319 7.95 10.68 -1.26
CA GLY A 319 7.67 10.73 -2.69
C GLY A 319 8.73 11.49 -3.47
N ILE A 320 8.46 11.68 -4.76
CA ILE A 320 9.43 12.33 -5.65
C ILE A 320 9.62 13.84 -5.38
N LYS A 321 8.59 14.49 -4.84
CA LYS A 321 8.61 15.96 -4.61
C LYS A 321 9.74 16.40 -3.67
N GLU A 322 9.93 15.64 -2.58
CA GLU A 322 10.86 15.98 -1.51
C GLU A 322 12.29 15.48 -1.76
N LYS A 323 12.45 14.49 -2.65
CA LYS A 323 13.74 13.80 -2.88
C LYS A 323 14.93 14.74 -3.02
N PHE A 324 14.83 15.71 -3.91
CA PHE A 324 15.97 16.57 -4.23
C PHE A 324 16.33 17.54 -3.11
N VAL A 325 15.34 18.00 -2.36
CA VAL A 325 15.54 18.89 -1.21
C VAL A 325 16.23 18.15 -0.08
N ILE A 326 15.76 16.94 0.21
CA ILE A 326 16.34 16.08 1.22
C ILE A 326 17.79 15.75 0.88
N GLN A 327 18.07 15.34 -0.35
CA GLN A 327 19.42 15.02 -0.79
C GLN A 327 20.37 16.22 -0.78
N LYS A 328 19.88 17.42 -1.11
CA LYS A 328 20.66 18.66 -0.99
C LYS A 328 21.00 19.02 0.46
N SER A 329 20.26 18.47 1.41
CA SER A 329 20.53 18.61 2.84
C SER A 329 21.54 17.60 3.39
N GLY A 330 22.14 16.78 2.53
CA GLY A 330 23.12 15.76 2.93
C GLY A 330 22.50 14.52 3.55
N ILE A 331 21.19 14.36 3.45
CA ILE A 331 20.46 13.20 3.97
C ILE A 331 20.03 12.30 2.82
N PRO A 332 20.32 10.99 2.88
CA PRO A 332 19.84 10.05 1.88
C PRO A 332 18.32 10.05 1.79
N CYS A 333 17.78 10.10 0.58
CA CYS A 333 16.35 9.98 0.35
C CYS A 333 16.03 8.74 -0.48
N LYS A 334 15.10 7.92 0.01
CA LYS A 334 14.56 6.77 -0.70
C LYS A 334 13.10 7.01 -1.06
N GLN A 335 12.78 6.85 -2.34
CA GLN A 335 11.37 6.85 -2.76
C GLN A 335 10.76 5.47 -2.47
N LEU A 336 9.67 5.45 -1.71
CA LEU A 336 8.92 4.24 -1.38
C LEU A 336 7.45 4.32 -1.81
N HIS A 337 7.02 5.47 -2.34
CA HIS A 337 5.68 5.62 -2.91
C HIS A 337 5.63 5.09 -4.35
N ASN A 338 6.58 5.52 -5.15
CA ASN A 338 6.89 4.99 -6.48
C ASN A 338 8.40 4.78 -6.50
N TYR A 339 8.84 3.55 -6.63
CA TYR A 339 10.25 3.22 -6.49
C TYR A 339 11.11 3.94 -7.54
N ASP A 340 12.29 4.39 -7.14
CA ASP A 340 13.24 5.09 -8.02
C ASP A 340 13.68 4.20 -9.20
N SER A 341 14.62 3.35 -8.91
CA SER A 341 15.19 2.33 -9.81
C SER A 341 15.42 1.02 -9.08
N GLY A 342 14.88 0.94 -7.90
CA GLY A 342 14.94 -0.21 -7.03
C GLY A 342 13.64 -1.00 -7.02
N GLY A 343 13.59 -2.02 -6.22
CA GLY A 343 12.48 -2.96 -6.14
C GLY A 343 12.76 -4.23 -6.93
N PRO A 344 11.89 -5.23 -6.85
CA PRO A 344 10.72 -5.26 -5.97
C PRO A 344 11.07 -5.14 -4.47
N TYR A 345 10.09 -4.72 -3.65
CA TYR A 345 10.21 -4.69 -2.19
C TYR A 345 9.16 -5.58 -1.51
N ALA A 346 8.26 -6.17 -2.26
CA ALA A 346 7.33 -7.16 -1.76
C ALA A 346 7.96 -8.56 -1.66
N ALA A 347 7.34 -9.42 -0.88
CA ALA A 347 7.73 -10.79 -0.62
C ALA A 347 9.13 -10.92 0.03
N PHE A 348 9.71 -12.10 0.00
CA PHE A 348 11.00 -12.40 0.61
C PHE A 348 12.17 -11.78 -0.16
N ASP A 349 12.14 -11.89 -1.50
CA ASP A 349 13.15 -11.28 -2.36
C ASP A 349 13.13 -9.76 -2.25
N GLY A 350 11.94 -9.19 -2.12
CA GLY A 350 11.76 -7.76 -1.90
C GLY A 350 12.35 -7.29 -0.59
N ALA A 351 12.22 -8.06 0.49
CA ALA A 351 12.87 -7.77 1.76
C ALA A 351 14.40 -7.77 1.63
N ILE A 352 14.97 -8.78 0.95
CA ILE A 352 16.41 -8.86 0.67
C ILE A 352 16.90 -7.64 -0.12
N ASN A 353 16.18 -7.25 -1.17
CA ASN A 353 16.51 -6.08 -1.98
C ASN A 353 16.48 -4.81 -1.13
N PHE A 354 15.42 -4.63 -0.34
CA PHE A 354 15.27 -3.47 0.53
C PHE A 354 16.44 -3.36 1.52
N TYR A 355 16.80 -4.45 2.21
CA TYR A 355 17.90 -4.45 3.18
C TYR A 355 19.23 -4.01 2.55
N ARG A 356 19.55 -4.58 1.39
CA ARG A 356 20.78 -4.25 0.66
C ARG A 356 20.82 -2.82 0.16
N GLU A 357 19.68 -2.30 -0.29
CA GLU A 357 19.59 -0.94 -0.79
C GLU A 357 19.68 0.08 0.34
N ILE A 358 18.99 -0.15 1.46
CA ILE A 358 19.07 0.73 2.62
C ILE A 358 20.49 0.70 3.21
N ASP A 359 21.10 -0.48 3.37
CA ASP A 359 22.49 -0.59 3.83
C ASP A 359 23.46 0.25 2.98
N ARG A 360 23.40 0.12 1.65
CA ARG A 360 24.22 0.95 0.76
C ARG A 360 23.93 2.44 0.90
N LEU A 361 22.66 2.79 1.02
CA LEU A 361 22.22 4.17 1.05
C LEU A 361 22.68 4.89 2.32
N VAL A 362 22.50 4.27 3.49
CA VAL A 362 22.81 4.88 4.79
C VAL A 362 24.28 4.77 5.20
N ASN A 363 25.04 3.87 4.56
CA ASN A 363 26.44 3.64 4.86
C ASN A 363 27.40 4.21 3.78
N THR A 364 26.87 4.84 2.72
CA THR A 364 27.72 5.51 1.75
C THR A 364 28.26 6.84 2.27
N HIS A 365 29.54 7.07 2.08
CA HIS A 365 30.22 8.28 2.55
C HIS A 365 29.84 9.56 1.77
N ILE A 366 29.16 9.44 0.64
CA ILE A 366 28.86 10.58 -0.24
C ILE A 366 28.03 11.67 0.46
N TRP A 367 27.15 11.27 1.37
CA TRP A 367 26.26 12.19 2.07
C TRP A 367 27.00 13.13 3.03
N SER A 368 28.11 12.68 3.62
CA SER A 368 28.94 13.49 4.50
C SER A 368 29.74 14.58 3.76
N LEU A 369 29.78 14.52 2.43
CA LEU A 369 30.44 15.55 1.60
C LEU A 369 29.53 16.73 1.25
N ILE A 370 28.25 16.62 1.57
CA ILE A 370 27.24 17.65 1.28
C ILE A 370 27.08 18.53 2.52
N THR A 371 27.33 19.83 2.36
CA THR A 371 27.07 20.82 3.41
C THR A 371 25.59 21.18 3.39
N PRO A 372 24.82 20.92 4.47
CA PRO A 372 23.43 21.25 4.56
C PRO A 372 23.14 22.76 4.41
N PRO A 373 21.96 23.17 3.90
CA PRO A 373 21.61 24.58 3.77
C PRO A 373 21.67 25.37 5.07
N TRP A 374 21.25 24.78 6.18
CA TRP A 374 21.28 25.42 7.52
C TRP A 374 22.68 25.65 8.10
N GLU A 375 23.72 25.02 7.55
CA GLU A 375 25.11 25.29 7.90
C GLU A 375 25.72 26.36 7.02
N LYS A 376 25.21 26.55 5.79
CA LYS A 376 25.70 27.56 4.83
C LYS A 376 25.19 28.97 5.16
N GLU A 377 24.00 29.08 5.66
CA GLU A 377 23.34 30.34 5.99
C GLU A 377 22.88 30.29 7.46
N ARG A 378 23.59 31.02 8.34
CA ARG A 378 22.90 31.54 9.52
C ARG A 378 21.90 32.56 9.00
N ARG A 379 20.65 32.14 8.75
CA ARG A 379 19.55 33.09 8.47
C ARG A 379 19.57 34.11 9.59
N PRO A 380 19.61 35.44 9.29
CA PRO A 380 19.39 36.45 10.31
C PRO A 380 18.10 36.06 11.04
N SER A 381 18.11 36.04 12.36
CA SER A 381 16.92 35.74 13.13
C SER A 381 15.80 36.66 12.62
N LEU A 382 14.58 36.14 12.48
CA LEU A 382 13.40 36.94 12.11
C LEU A 382 13.20 38.18 12.99
N GLU A 383 13.80 38.19 14.19
CA GLU A 383 13.87 39.36 15.09
C GLU A 383 14.66 40.54 14.50
N ALA A 384 15.60 40.33 13.59
CA ALA A 384 16.34 41.39 12.96
C ALA A 384 15.60 42.13 11.82
N THR A 385 14.45 41.60 11.38
CA THR A 385 13.70 42.17 10.24
C THR A 385 12.52 43.06 10.65
N PHE A 386 12.23 43.18 11.94
CA PHE A 386 11.20 44.07 12.48
C PHE A 386 11.77 45.21 13.33
N VAL A 387 12.71 45.98 12.76
CA VAL A 387 12.95 47.33 13.26
C VAL A 387 11.92 48.20 12.54
N ARG A 388 10.85 48.55 13.26
CA ARG A 388 9.91 49.60 12.79
C ARG A 388 10.61 50.92 12.70
N PRO A 389 10.33 51.76 11.70
CA PRO A 389 10.81 53.15 11.62
C PRO A 389 10.22 54.02 12.76
#